data_3f6b35b5df4f0887f3354fe2118358b1
#
_entry.id   3f6b35b5df4f0887f3354fe2118358b1
#
_cell.length_a   1.000
_cell.length_b   1.000
_cell.length_c   1.000
_cell.angle_alpha   90.00
_cell.angle_beta   90.00
_cell.angle_gamma   90.00
#
_symmetry.space_group_name_H-M   'P 1'
#
loop_
_entity.id
_entity.type
_entity.pdbx_description
1 polymer ?
#
loop_
_entity_poly.entity_id
_entity_poly.type
_entity_poly.pdbx_seq_one_letter_code
_entity_poly.pdbx_strand_id
1 'polypeptide(L)'
;MKILFAGTPAIAVEVLEGLLQSGHEVVGILTREQAPVGRKKILTASPVSNRGTELGIPVIEANKISTGVSEIIKGLGADLAVVVAYGVILKAEALDLMPLGWYNLHFSVLPKWRGAAPVQRCIEAGETETGVTLFRLDEGMDSGPIVAIAPAQIHPNEATDDLLLRLGNVATSLINAELPGIYAGTTELKPQQGEPSFATKPTRQDAQLNFALTAKHLVNTVRAMNSEPMAWCNVDDDSLRIIEAVDYLGPAPDEVVIGGVTKYEQRVLVCCGDGTWLELIRVQPSSKNEMSAKDWLNGKTGLVVLS
;
A
#
# COMPACT_ATOMS: atom_id res chain seq x y z
N MET A 1 6.21 25.31 14.52
CA MET A 1 6.07 25.00 13.08
C MET A 1 4.64 24.56 12.83
N LYS A 2 3.95 25.19 11.88
CA LYS A 2 2.56 24.90 11.55
C LYS A 2 2.51 24.01 10.31
N ILE A 3 1.91 22.82 10.43
CA ILE A 3 1.89 21.82 9.38
C ILE A 3 0.45 21.62 8.88
N LEU A 4 0.27 21.66 7.55
CA LEU A 4 -0.88 21.08 6.90
C LEU A 4 -0.59 19.59 6.65
N PHE A 5 -1.40 18.70 7.18
CA PHE A 5 -1.27 17.27 6.92
C PHE A 5 -2.20 16.84 5.79
N ALA A 6 -1.68 16.22 4.73
CA ALA A 6 -2.47 15.74 3.61
C ALA A 6 -2.38 14.22 3.48
N GLY A 7 -3.49 13.51 3.74
CA GLY A 7 -3.49 12.05 3.72
C GLY A 7 -4.89 11.46 3.61
N THR A 8 -4.98 10.16 3.27
CA THR A 8 -6.29 9.51 3.09
C THR A 8 -6.39 8.17 3.82
N PRO A 9 -5.53 7.15 3.59
CA PRO A 9 -5.66 5.80 4.16
C PRO A 9 -5.18 5.70 5.61
N ALA A 10 -5.40 4.54 6.21
CA ALA A 10 -5.02 4.25 7.60
C ALA A 10 -3.53 4.49 7.88
N ILE A 11 -2.64 4.15 6.95
CA ILE A 11 -1.19 4.40 7.12
C ILE A 11 -0.87 5.88 7.31
N ALA A 12 -1.66 6.79 6.72
CA ALA A 12 -1.48 8.23 6.92
C ALA A 12 -1.87 8.66 8.35
N VAL A 13 -2.79 7.94 9.01
CA VAL A 13 -3.15 8.20 10.41
C VAL A 13 -1.96 7.93 11.33
N GLU A 14 -1.22 6.85 11.11
CA GLU A 14 -0.02 6.51 11.90
C GLU A 14 1.03 7.63 11.84
N VAL A 15 1.27 8.18 10.65
CA VAL A 15 2.22 9.29 10.50
C VAL A 15 1.70 10.58 11.13
N LEU A 16 0.39 10.88 11.00
CA LEU A 16 -0.24 12.03 11.65
C LEU A 16 -0.06 11.96 13.17
N GLU A 17 -0.35 10.82 13.79
CA GLU A 17 -0.16 10.58 15.22
C GLU A 17 1.31 10.79 15.64
N GLY A 18 2.24 10.27 14.85
CA GLY A 18 3.66 10.43 15.12
C GLY A 18 4.14 11.89 15.07
N LEU A 19 3.59 12.70 14.15
CA LEU A 19 3.86 14.14 14.09
C LEU A 19 3.32 14.87 15.33
N LEU A 20 2.09 14.55 15.76
CA LEU A 20 1.46 15.13 16.95
C LEU A 20 2.22 14.77 18.24
N GLN A 21 2.61 13.50 18.40
CA GLN A 21 3.39 13.03 19.54
C GLN A 21 4.78 13.69 19.63
N SER A 22 5.34 14.09 18.49
CA SER A 22 6.61 14.82 18.43
C SER A 22 6.48 16.33 18.69
N GLY A 23 5.28 16.79 19.05
CA GLY A 23 5.01 18.18 19.44
C GLY A 23 4.87 19.16 18.27
N HIS A 24 4.67 18.66 17.04
CA HIS A 24 4.38 19.53 15.90
C HIS A 24 2.91 20.02 15.93
N GLU A 25 2.71 21.27 15.52
CA GLU A 25 1.38 21.87 15.40
C GLU A 25 0.75 21.52 14.04
N VAL A 26 -0.18 20.58 14.00
CA VAL A 26 -0.97 20.29 12.79
C VAL A 26 -2.18 21.22 12.80
N VAL A 27 -2.13 22.27 11.95
CA VAL A 27 -3.16 23.32 11.91
C VAL A 27 -4.36 22.98 11.03
N GLY A 28 -4.26 21.92 10.21
CA GLY A 28 -5.34 21.43 9.38
C GLY A 28 -5.00 20.11 8.71
N ILE A 29 -6.04 19.42 8.31
CA ILE A 29 -5.97 18.15 7.59
C ILE A 29 -6.64 18.32 6.23
N LEU A 30 -5.96 17.84 5.19
CA LEU A 30 -6.49 17.75 3.84
C LEU A 30 -6.62 16.27 3.47
N THR A 31 -7.82 15.83 3.10
CA THR A 31 -8.10 14.44 2.75
C THR A 31 -9.06 14.36 1.59
N ARG A 32 -9.24 13.15 1.03
CA ARG A 32 -10.23 12.93 -0.03
C ARG A 32 -11.64 13.02 0.52
N GLU A 33 -12.58 13.47 -0.36
CA GLU A 33 -14.00 13.42 -0.07
C GLU A 33 -14.46 12.00 0.24
N GLN A 34 -15.57 11.88 0.96
CA GLN A 34 -16.21 10.61 1.26
C GLN A 34 -16.45 9.79 -0.01
N ALA A 35 -16.18 8.51 0.08
CA ALA A 35 -16.32 7.59 -1.03
C ALA A 35 -17.25 6.42 -0.69
N PRO A 36 -17.96 5.83 -1.69
CA PRO A 36 -18.76 4.64 -1.47
C PRO A 36 -17.90 3.45 -1.09
N VAL A 37 -18.14 2.84 0.08
CA VAL A 37 -17.40 1.67 0.58
C VAL A 37 -18.34 0.47 0.73
N GLY A 38 -17.79 -0.73 0.46
CA GLY A 38 -18.46 -2.01 0.62
C GLY A 38 -19.57 -2.27 -0.42
N ARG A 39 -20.23 -3.42 -0.28
CA ARG A 39 -21.29 -3.87 -1.23
C ARG A 39 -22.50 -2.92 -1.26
N LYS A 40 -22.79 -2.27 -0.14
CA LYS A 40 -23.90 -1.32 0.00
C LYS A 40 -23.58 0.09 -0.48
N LYS A 41 -22.34 0.35 -0.93
CA LYS A 41 -21.86 1.66 -1.40
C LYS A 41 -22.19 2.80 -0.42
N ILE A 42 -22.00 2.59 0.87
CA ILE A 42 -22.23 3.61 1.90
C ILE A 42 -21.11 4.64 1.80
N LEU A 43 -21.50 5.93 1.69
CA LEU A 43 -20.54 7.04 1.74
C LEU A 43 -19.83 7.01 3.08
N THR A 44 -18.51 6.88 3.03
CA THR A 44 -17.66 6.71 4.22
C THR A 44 -16.52 7.71 4.15
N ALA A 45 -16.33 8.43 5.23
CA ALA A 45 -15.21 9.34 5.40
C ALA A 45 -13.88 8.56 5.43
N SER A 46 -12.80 9.21 5.02
CA SER A 46 -11.47 8.59 5.07
C SER A 46 -11.04 8.34 6.53
N PRO A 47 -10.15 7.37 6.79
CA PRO A 47 -9.55 7.20 8.12
C PRO A 47 -8.93 8.49 8.67
N VAL A 48 -8.27 9.28 7.83
CA VAL A 48 -7.67 10.57 8.21
C VAL A 48 -8.73 11.62 8.55
N SER A 49 -9.86 11.66 7.81
CA SER A 49 -10.99 12.57 8.12
C SER A 49 -11.59 12.25 9.50
N ASN A 50 -11.86 10.98 9.76
CA ASN A 50 -12.39 10.52 11.05
C ASN A 50 -11.45 10.92 12.19
N ARG A 51 -10.16 10.62 12.03
CA ARG A 51 -9.18 10.92 13.07
C ARG A 51 -9.00 12.41 13.30
N GLY A 52 -8.97 13.22 12.25
CA GLY A 52 -8.89 14.68 12.37
C GLY A 52 -10.08 15.26 13.14
N THR A 53 -11.28 14.75 12.87
CA THR A 53 -12.51 15.15 13.57
C THR A 53 -12.44 14.78 15.06
N GLU A 54 -12.00 13.58 15.42
CA GLU A 54 -11.81 13.14 16.81
C GLU A 54 -10.80 14.02 17.56
N LEU A 55 -9.76 14.46 16.89
CA LEU A 55 -8.72 15.33 17.46
C LEU A 55 -9.12 16.82 17.50
N GLY A 56 -10.26 17.20 16.91
CA GLY A 56 -10.68 18.60 16.81
C GLY A 56 -9.82 19.45 15.87
N ILE A 57 -9.08 18.82 14.96
CA ILE A 57 -8.28 19.51 13.94
C ILE A 57 -9.18 19.84 12.75
N PRO A 58 -9.13 21.06 12.17
CA PRO A 58 -9.89 21.42 10.98
C PRO A 58 -9.64 20.44 9.83
N VAL A 59 -10.70 19.83 9.27
CA VAL A 59 -10.62 18.85 8.16
C VAL A 59 -11.18 19.49 6.90
N ILE A 60 -10.41 19.41 5.83
CA ILE A 60 -10.75 19.84 4.47
C ILE A 60 -10.89 18.56 3.62
N GLU A 61 -12.11 18.23 3.21
CA GLU A 61 -12.36 17.12 2.29
C GLU A 61 -12.38 17.64 0.84
N ALA A 62 -11.42 17.21 0.02
CA ALA A 62 -11.33 17.67 -1.36
C ALA A 62 -10.66 16.65 -2.29
N ASN A 63 -11.27 16.43 -3.46
CA ASN A 63 -10.69 15.61 -4.54
C ASN A 63 -9.92 16.48 -5.55
N LYS A 64 -9.91 17.80 -5.38
CA LYS A 64 -9.13 18.78 -6.15
C LYS A 64 -8.94 20.05 -5.35
N ILE A 65 -7.84 20.73 -5.55
CA ILE A 65 -7.61 22.04 -4.93
C ILE A 65 -8.25 23.12 -5.82
N SER A 66 -9.50 23.47 -5.50
CA SER A 66 -10.23 24.58 -6.13
C SER A 66 -9.83 25.92 -5.48
N THR A 67 -10.24 27.04 -6.07
CA THR A 67 -10.02 28.38 -5.49
C THR A 67 -10.54 28.47 -4.06
N GLY A 68 -11.75 27.96 -3.78
CA GLY A 68 -12.31 27.97 -2.42
C GLY A 68 -11.50 27.12 -1.43
N VAL A 69 -11.02 25.94 -1.87
CA VAL A 69 -10.12 25.09 -1.05
C VAL A 69 -8.79 25.81 -0.80
N SER A 70 -8.23 26.47 -1.82
CA SER A 70 -7.00 27.27 -1.68
C SER A 70 -7.13 28.38 -0.63
N GLU A 71 -8.25 29.09 -0.62
CA GLU A 71 -8.52 30.14 0.39
C GLU A 71 -8.59 29.58 1.81
N ILE A 72 -9.23 28.43 1.99
CA ILE A 72 -9.28 27.75 3.30
C ILE A 72 -7.86 27.34 3.72
N ILE A 73 -7.08 26.72 2.83
CA ILE A 73 -5.70 26.30 3.12
C ILE A 73 -4.83 27.50 3.51
N LYS A 74 -4.90 28.62 2.78
CA LYS A 74 -4.18 29.85 3.11
C LYS A 74 -4.58 30.38 4.48
N GLY A 75 -5.86 30.33 4.81
CA GLY A 75 -6.39 30.78 6.11
C GLY A 75 -5.84 30.00 7.31
N LEU A 76 -5.37 28.77 7.12
CA LEU A 76 -4.74 27.96 8.18
C LEU A 76 -3.35 28.50 8.58
N GLY A 77 -2.67 29.22 7.69
CA GLY A 77 -1.33 29.77 7.93
C GLY A 77 -0.26 28.70 8.17
N ALA A 78 -0.36 27.57 7.47
CA ALA A 78 0.63 26.49 7.53
C ALA A 78 1.95 26.92 6.88
N ASP A 79 3.08 26.53 7.47
CA ASP A 79 4.42 26.79 6.94
C ASP A 79 4.77 25.84 5.79
N LEU A 80 4.40 24.57 5.94
CA LEU A 80 4.63 23.50 4.97
C LEU A 80 3.49 22.47 5.00
N ALA A 81 3.45 21.58 4.02
CA ALA A 81 2.57 20.42 4.04
C ALA A 81 3.35 19.12 4.08
N VAL A 82 2.88 18.17 4.91
CA VAL A 82 3.31 16.77 4.91
C VAL A 82 2.25 15.92 4.24
N VAL A 83 2.65 15.16 3.23
CA VAL A 83 1.75 14.37 2.39
C VAL A 83 2.03 12.88 2.59
N VAL A 84 0.97 12.10 2.84
CA VAL A 84 1.03 10.64 2.94
C VAL A 84 -0.16 10.03 2.21
N ALA A 85 0.05 9.54 1.02
CA ALA A 85 -1.00 8.89 0.22
C ALA A 85 -2.31 9.70 0.13
N TYR A 86 -2.23 11.00 -0.11
CA TYR A 86 -3.41 11.85 -0.31
C TYR A 86 -4.20 11.44 -1.55
N GLY A 87 -3.51 11.01 -2.61
CA GLY A 87 -4.12 10.45 -3.82
C GLY A 87 -4.68 11.52 -4.79
N VAL A 88 -4.19 12.75 -4.71
CA VAL A 88 -4.51 13.84 -5.64
C VAL A 88 -3.20 14.45 -6.15
N ILE A 89 -3.12 14.62 -7.47
CA ILE A 89 -1.98 15.33 -8.09
C ILE A 89 -2.19 16.83 -7.88
N LEU A 90 -1.18 17.49 -7.32
CA LEU A 90 -1.18 18.92 -7.06
C LEU A 90 -0.62 19.66 -8.29
N LYS A 91 -1.36 20.69 -8.74
CA LYS A 91 -0.89 21.60 -9.79
C LYS A 91 -0.03 22.70 -9.19
N ALA A 92 0.68 23.45 -10.06
CA ALA A 92 1.56 24.53 -9.66
C ALA A 92 0.90 25.50 -8.65
N GLU A 93 -0.34 25.93 -8.93
CA GLU A 93 -1.05 26.87 -8.06
C GLU A 93 -1.31 26.31 -6.64
N ALA A 94 -1.44 24.97 -6.51
CA ALA A 94 -1.58 24.32 -5.20
C ALA A 94 -0.23 24.17 -4.51
N LEU A 95 0.83 23.88 -5.26
CA LEU A 95 2.19 23.77 -4.71
C LEU A 95 2.67 25.09 -4.12
N ASP A 96 2.30 26.21 -4.73
CA ASP A 96 2.64 27.58 -4.28
C ASP A 96 1.91 28.01 -2.99
N LEU A 97 0.94 27.23 -2.49
CA LEU A 97 0.22 27.57 -1.26
C LEU A 97 1.09 27.42 -0.01
N MET A 98 2.13 26.60 -0.05
CA MET A 98 2.99 26.33 1.10
C MET A 98 4.31 27.08 0.99
N PRO A 99 4.61 28.02 1.91
CA PRO A 99 5.85 28.80 1.87
C PRO A 99 7.12 27.97 1.82
N LEU A 100 7.17 26.87 2.59
CA LEU A 100 8.31 25.95 2.62
C LEU A 100 8.14 24.73 1.69
N GLY A 101 6.97 24.59 1.05
CA GLY A 101 6.66 23.54 0.10
C GLY A 101 5.86 22.36 0.66
N TRP A 102 5.61 21.39 -0.21
CA TRP A 102 4.91 20.13 0.09
C TRP A 102 5.91 19.00 0.08
N TYR A 103 5.91 18.18 1.13
CA TYR A 103 6.83 17.06 1.31
C TYR A 103 6.06 15.76 1.40
N ASN A 104 6.33 14.83 0.49
CA ASN A 104 5.65 13.54 0.44
C ASN A 104 6.55 12.43 1.00
N LEU A 105 5.94 11.57 1.81
CA LEU A 105 6.51 10.31 2.28
C LEU A 105 6.06 9.21 1.33
N HIS A 106 6.95 8.78 0.46
CA HIS A 106 6.70 7.74 -0.54
C HIS A 106 7.29 6.42 -0.09
N PHE A 107 6.52 5.35 -0.17
CA PHE A 107 6.87 4.03 0.39
C PHE A 107 7.68 3.19 -0.59
N SER A 108 8.72 3.78 -1.15
CA SER A 108 9.77 3.11 -1.94
C SER A 108 11.08 3.90 -1.87
N VAL A 109 12.15 3.31 -2.40
CA VAL A 109 13.42 4.02 -2.67
C VAL A 109 13.35 4.61 -4.08
N LEU A 110 12.97 5.91 -4.17
CA LEU A 110 12.87 6.62 -5.45
C LEU A 110 14.24 6.69 -6.16
N PRO A 111 14.26 6.60 -7.50
CA PRO A 111 13.16 6.70 -8.46
C PRO A 111 12.40 5.40 -8.74
N LYS A 112 12.66 4.30 -8.04
CA LYS A 112 11.90 3.06 -8.22
C LYS A 112 10.50 3.20 -7.66
N TRP A 113 9.52 2.61 -8.37
CA TRP A 113 8.13 2.47 -7.92
C TRP A 113 7.41 3.82 -7.68
N ARG A 114 7.58 4.80 -8.56
CA ARG A 114 6.75 6.01 -8.58
C ARG A 114 5.28 5.64 -8.80
N GLY A 115 4.35 6.26 -8.08
CA GLY A 115 2.91 6.08 -8.26
C GLY A 115 2.17 5.54 -7.03
N ALA A 116 1.00 4.95 -7.26
CA ALA A 116 -0.02 4.78 -6.21
C ALA A 116 0.18 3.53 -5.32
N ALA A 117 0.97 2.53 -5.73
CA ALA A 117 1.05 1.25 -5.03
C ALA A 117 2.48 0.67 -4.94
N PRO A 118 3.47 1.46 -4.46
CA PRO A 118 4.87 1.05 -4.45
C PRO A 118 5.11 -0.22 -3.63
N VAL A 119 4.48 -0.38 -2.47
CA VAL A 119 4.65 -1.53 -1.58
C VAL A 119 4.12 -2.80 -2.21
N GLN A 120 2.92 -2.76 -2.81
CA GLN A 120 2.35 -3.92 -3.50
C GLN A 120 3.25 -4.35 -4.65
N ARG A 121 3.70 -3.41 -5.48
CA ARG A 121 4.48 -3.74 -6.68
C ARG A 121 5.88 -4.24 -6.36
N CYS A 122 6.55 -3.75 -5.31
CA CYS A 122 7.85 -4.28 -4.92
C CYS A 122 7.76 -5.70 -4.32
N ILE A 123 6.72 -6.01 -3.53
CA ILE A 123 6.47 -7.36 -3.02
C ILE A 123 6.15 -8.33 -4.19
N GLU A 124 5.26 -7.94 -5.09
CA GLU A 124 4.89 -8.73 -6.27
C GLU A 124 6.11 -9.07 -7.14
N ALA A 125 7.00 -8.09 -7.33
CA ALA A 125 8.26 -8.27 -8.04
C ALA A 125 9.27 -9.16 -7.31
N GLY A 126 9.01 -9.52 -6.06
CA GLY A 126 9.90 -10.36 -5.24
C GLY A 126 11.13 -9.61 -4.73
N GLU A 127 11.08 -8.30 -4.64
CA GLU A 127 12.17 -7.53 -4.03
C GLU A 127 12.31 -7.88 -2.54
N THR A 128 13.53 -7.83 -2.03
CA THR A 128 13.87 -8.10 -0.62
C THR A 128 14.15 -6.83 0.15
N GLU A 129 14.22 -5.69 -0.54
CA GLU A 129 14.50 -4.38 0.02
C GLU A 129 13.53 -3.35 -0.54
N THR A 130 13.20 -2.38 0.28
CA THR A 130 12.42 -1.19 -0.05
C THR A 130 12.84 -0.04 0.85
N GLY A 131 11.98 0.91 1.10
CA GLY A 131 12.24 2.02 2.03
C GLY A 131 11.16 3.07 2.00
N VAL A 132 11.47 4.19 2.64
CA VAL A 132 10.66 5.40 2.58
C VAL A 132 11.54 6.52 2.05
N THR A 133 11.05 7.22 1.03
CA THR A 133 11.66 8.45 0.50
C THR A 133 10.84 9.66 0.93
N LEU A 134 11.47 10.59 1.63
CA LEU A 134 10.95 11.94 1.82
C LEU A 134 11.45 12.81 0.67
N PHE A 135 10.53 13.42 -0.08
CA PHE A 135 10.87 14.29 -1.20
C PHE A 135 9.94 15.49 -1.29
N ARG A 136 10.40 16.58 -1.88
CA ARG A 136 9.58 17.76 -2.15
C ARG A 136 8.76 17.55 -3.42
N LEU A 137 7.44 17.76 -3.34
CA LEU A 137 6.57 17.62 -4.51
C LEU A 137 6.88 18.65 -5.59
N ASP A 138 6.78 18.19 -6.82
CA ASP A 138 6.72 18.99 -8.06
C ASP A 138 5.45 18.64 -8.84
N GLU A 139 5.32 19.13 -10.07
CA GLU A 139 4.15 18.87 -10.92
C GLU A 139 4.13 17.44 -11.51
N GLY A 140 5.23 16.71 -11.42
CA GLY A 140 5.34 15.35 -11.93
C GLY A 140 4.85 14.30 -10.94
N MET A 141 4.74 13.06 -11.42
CA MET A 141 4.39 11.93 -10.58
C MET A 141 5.63 11.47 -9.81
N ASP A 142 5.68 11.79 -8.51
CA ASP A 142 6.75 11.39 -7.58
C ASP A 142 8.17 11.64 -8.14
N SER A 143 8.34 12.76 -8.90
CA SER A 143 9.59 13.10 -9.59
C SER A 143 10.43 14.14 -8.89
N GLY A 144 9.88 14.80 -7.89
CA GLY A 144 10.53 15.91 -7.19
C GLY A 144 11.83 15.51 -6.47
N PRO A 145 12.62 16.51 -6.05
CA PRO A 145 13.92 16.28 -5.44
C PRO A 145 13.81 15.65 -4.05
N ILE A 146 14.73 14.72 -3.78
CA ILE A 146 14.81 13.96 -2.52
C ILE A 146 15.39 14.80 -1.41
N VAL A 147 14.75 14.74 -0.24
CA VAL A 147 15.27 15.22 1.04
C VAL A 147 16.13 14.13 1.69
N ALA A 148 15.52 12.96 1.93
CA ALA A 148 16.19 11.84 2.57
C ALA A 148 15.52 10.51 2.20
N ILE A 149 16.27 9.42 2.36
CA ILE A 149 15.81 8.04 2.15
C ILE A 149 16.12 7.23 3.39
N ALA A 150 15.14 6.46 3.86
CA ALA A 150 15.32 5.44 4.90
C ALA A 150 15.06 4.05 4.30
N PRO A 151 16.12 3.26 4.02
CA PRO A 151 15.96 1.91 3.49
C PRO A 151 15.38 0.95 4.52
N ALA A 152 14.68 -0.08 4.06
CA ALA A 152 14.08 -1.13 4.89
C ALA A 152 14.11 -2.48 4.17
N GLN A 153 14.31 -3.56 4.92
CA GLN A 153 14.21 -4.93 4.41
C GLN A 153 12.74 -5.34 4.31
N ILE A 154 12.41 -6.18 3.33
CA ILE A 154 11.13 -6.88 3.25
C ILE A 154 11.33 -8.29 3.81
N HIS A 155 10.60 -8.65 4.87
CA HIS A 155 10.73 -9.99 5.46
C HIS A 155 10.10 -11.05 4.56
N PRO A 156 10.60 -12.30 4.54
CA PRO A 156 10.18 -13.34 3.59
C PRO A 156 8.68 -13.60 3.51
N ASN A 157 7.96 -13.50 4.62
CA ASN A 157 6.52 -13.77 4.69
C ASN A 157 5.68 -12.50 4.97
N GLU A 158 6.29 -11.34 4.92
CA GLU A 158 5.61 -10.07 5.21
C GLU A 158 4.65 -9.70 4.09
N ALA A 159 3.40 -9.46 4.42
CA ALA A 159 2.39 -9.00 3.49
C ALA A 159 2.36 -7.47 3.40
N THR A 160 1.63 -6.94 2.43
CA THR A 160 1.55 -5.49 2.19
C THR A 160 1.12 -4.70 3.43
N ASP A 161 0.11 -5.16 4.16
CA ASP A 161 -0.41 -4.42 5.32
C ASP A 161 0.61 -4.38 6.46
N ASP A 162 1.31 -5.48 6.73
CA ASP A 162 2.35 -5.56 7.75
C ASP A 162 3.54 -4.65 7.39
N LEU A 163 3.98 -4.71 6.13
CA LEU A 163 5.06 -3.87 5.63
C LEU A 163 4.68 -2.38 5.67
N LEU A 164 3.46 -2.01 5.27
CA LEU A 164 2.98 -0.63 5.34
C LEU A 164 2.98 -0.11 6.77
N LEU A 165 2.49 -0.89 7.74
CA LEU A 165 2.49 -0.49 9.15
C LEU A 165 3.92 -0.22 9.64
N ARG A 166 4.86 -1.09 9.32
CA ARG A 166 6.27 -0.94 9.69
C ARG A 166 6.92 0.26 9.00
N LEU A 167 6.65 0.47 7.71
CA LEU A 167 7.14 1.63 6.96
C LEU A 167 6.52 2.94 7.45
N GLY A 168 5.31 2.93 8.02
CA GLY A 168 4.71 4.09 8.68
C GLY A 168 5.55 4.60 9.85
N ASN A 169 6.09 3.70 10.68
CA ASN A 169 7.00 4.08 11.76
C ASN A 169 8.34 4.65 11.22
N VAL A 170 8.86 4.06 10.14
CA VAL A 170 10.06 4.57 9.46
C VAL A 170 9.79 5.96 8.89
N ALA A 171 8.64 6.16 8.25
CA ALA A 171 8.20 7.44 7.68
C ALA A 171 8.08 8.53 8.75
N THR A 172 7.48 8.19 9.89
CA THR A 172 7.36 9.09 11.05
C THR A 172 8.73 9.51 11.58
N SER A 173 9.63 8.56 11.73
CA SER A 173 11.00 8.84 12.20
C SER A 173 11.75 9.73 11.21
N LEU A 174 11.63 9.43 9.91
CA LEU A 174 12.28 10.17 8.84
C LEU A 174 11.80 11.62 8.78
N ILE A 175 10.48 11.86 8.75
CA ILE A 175 9.95 13.22 8.66
C ILE A 175 10.31 14.05 9.89
N ASN A 176 10.22 13.48 11.10
CA ASN A 176 10.58 14.19 12.33
C ASN A 176 12.05 14.57 12.39
N ALA A 177 12.95 13.76 11.83
CA ALA A 177 14.37 14.07 11.73
C ALA A 177 14.66 15.22 10.75
N GLU A 178 13.92 15.30 9.65
CA GLU A 178 14.18 16.26 8.57
C GLU A 178 13.45 17.61 8.72
N LEU A 179 12.34 17.66 9.44
CA LEU A 179 11.54 18.88 9.62
C LEU A 179 12.34 20.07 10.15
N PRO A 180 13.27 19.93 11.14
CA PRO A 180 14.08 21.06 11.61
C PRO A 180 14.94 21.69 10.51
N GLY A 181 15.56 20.85 9.69
CA GLY A 181 16.38 21.32 8.55
C GLY A 181 15.55 22.00 7.45
N ILE A 182 14.37 21.43 7.14
CA ILE A 182 13.43 22.01 6.18
C ILE A 182 13.00 23.40 6.66
N TYR A 183 12.63 23.53 7.93
CA TYR A 183 12.19 24.80 8.51
C TYR A 183 13.30 25.84 8.56
N ALA A 184 14.52 25.43 8.86
CA ALA A 184 15.71 26.31 8.89
C ALA A 184 16.22 26.66 7.48
N GLY A 185 15.70 26.04 6.42
CA GLY A 185 16.18 26.22 5.04
C GLY A 185 17.58 25.65 4.80
N THR A 186 18.02 24.71 5.64
CA THR A 186 19.36 24.07 5.55
C THR A 186 19.34 22.71 4.87
N THR A 187 18.15 22.19 4.56
CA THR A 187 17.99 20.90 3.87
C THR A 187 18.47 20.99 2.43
N GLU A 188 19.38 20.08 2.05
CA GLU A 188 19.82 19.91 0.67
C GLU A 188 18.79 19.06 -0.10
N LEU A 189 18.26 19.61 -1.19
CA LEU A 189 17.37 18.87 -2.09
C LEU A 189 18.17 18.24 -3.23
N LYS A 190 18.12 16.91 -3.35
CA LYS A 190 18.91 16.15 -4.33
C LYS A 190 18.03 15.65 -5.47
N PRO A 191 18.38 15.91 -6.74
CA PRO A 191 17.67 15.30 -7.86
C PRO A 191 17.66 13.77 -7.75
N GLN A 192 16.56 13.14 -8.14
CA GLN A 192 16.51 11.67 -8.25
C GLN A 192 17.49 11.18 -9.31
N GLN A 193 18.17 10.07 -9.04
CA GLN A 193 19.17 9.47 -9.93
C GLN A 193 18.78 8.02 -10.27
N GLY A 194 19.02 7.59 -11.50
CA GLY A 194 18.71 6.26 -12.02
C GLY A 194 17.42 6.21 -12.83
N GLU A 195 17.12 5.05 -13.38
CA GLU A 195 15.94 4.81 -14.20
C GLU A 195 14.68 4.68 -13.33
N PRO A 196 13.62 5.45 -13.59
CA PRO A 196 12.38 5.33 -12.84
C PRO A 196 11.62 4.07 -13.22
N SER A 197 10.98 3.44 -12.23
CA SER A 197 9.93 2.45 -12.47
C SER A 197 8.61 2.92 -11.86
N PHE A 198 7.49 2.31 -12.29
CA PHE A 198 6.16 2.79 -11.94
C PHE A 198 5.33 1.73 -11.23
N ALA A 199 4.57 2.16 -10.24
CA ALA A 199 3.72 1.34 -9.39
C ALA A 199 2.25 1.74 -9.57
N THR A 200 1.61 1.20 -10.59
CA THR A 200 0.18 1.39 -10.83
C THR A 200 -0.65 0.71 -9.75
N LYS A 201 -1.80 1.31 -9.39
CA LYS A 201 -2.73 0.69 -8.44
C LYS A 201 -3.15 -0.69 -8.94
N PRO A 202 -3.04 -1.76 -8.13
CA PRO A 202 -3.47 -3.08 -8.51
C PRO A 202 -4.96 -3.15 -8.84
N THR A 203 -5.29 -3.88 -9.89
CA THR A 203 -6.66 -4.19 -10.29
C THR A 203 -7.06 -5.58 -9.80
N ARG A 204 -8.36 -5.89 -9.85
CA ARG A 204 -8.83 -7.25 -9.58
C ARG A 204 -8.17 -8.29 -10.51
N GLN A 205 -7.86 -7.91 -11.75
CA GLN A 205 -7.22 -8.81 -12.70
C GLN A 205 -5.76 -9.08 -12.35
N ASP A 206 -5.02 -8.08 -11.87
CA ASP A 206 -3.63 -8.26 -11.39
C ASP A 206 -3.57 -9.25 -10.21
N ALA A 207 -4.64 -9.34 -9.42
CA ALA A 207 -4.73 -10.25 -8.29
C ALA A 207 -5.21 -11.67 -8.65
N GLN A 208 -5.55 -11.94 -9.92
CA GLN A 208 -5.91 -13.28 -10.35
C GLN A 208 -4.66 -14.15 -10.46
N LEU A 209 -4.64 -15.27 -9.74
CA LEU A 209 -3.51 -16.20 -9.76
C LEU A 209 -3.47 -16.98 -11.07
N ASN A 210 -2.32 -16.96 -11.73
CA ASN A 210 -2.03 -17.77 -12.91
C ASN A 210 -1.11 -18.93 -12.53
N PHE A 211 -1.65 -20.11 -12.33
CA PHE A 211 -0.91 -21.28 -11.89
C PHE A 211 0.14 -21.80 -12.89
N ALA A 212 0.18 -21.29 -14.12
CA ALA A 212 1.29 -21.53 -15.04
C ALA A 212 2.60 -20.86 -14.61
N LEU A 213 2.55 -19.91 -13.67
CA LEU A 213 3.73 -19.30 -13.05
C LEU A 213 4.25 -20.17 -11.89
N THR A 214 5.45 -19.87 -11.39
CA THR A 214 6.05 -20.60 -10.26
C THR A 214 5.32 -20.31 -8.94
N ALA A 215 5.37 -21.26 -8.01
CA ALA A 215 4.78 -21.09 -6.67
C ALA A 215 5.33 -19.84 -5.95
N LYS A 216 6.63 -19.58 -6.06
CA LYS A 216 7.26 -18.38 -5.50
C LYS A 216 6.64 -17.08 -6.04
N HIS A 217 6.37 -17.01 -7.35
CA HIS A 217 5.68 -15.85 -7.94
C HIS A 217 4.28 -15.69 -7.36
N LEU A 218 3.52 -16.79 -7.25
CA LEU A 218 2.17 -16.76 -6.69
C LEU A 218 2.14 -16.38 -5.22
N VAL A 219 3.11 -16.82 -4.41
CA VAL A 219 3.27 -16.37 -3.02
C VAL A 219 3.48 -14.86 -2.97
N ASN A 220 4.34 -14.31 -3.84
CA ASN A 220 4.54 -12.87 -3.90
C ASN A 220 3.25 -12.12 -4.26
N THR A 221 2.49 -12.64 -5.24
CA THR A 221 1.17 -12.05 -5.59
C THR A 221 0.20 -12.10 -4.41
N VAL A 222 0.10 -13.24 -3.69
CA VAL A 222 -0.75 -13.36 -2.50
C VAL A 222 -0.35 -12.34 -1.43
N ARG A 223 0.94 -12.19 -1.13
CA ARG A 223 1.46 -11.24 -0.15
C ARG A 223 1.23 -9.80 -0.57
N ALA A 224 1.46 -9.49 -1.85
CA ALA A 224 1.28 -8.15 -2.43
C ALA A 224 -0.17 -7.69 -2.41
N MET A 225 -1.10 -8.61 -2.68
CA MET A 225 -2.53 -8.34 -2.83
C MET A 225 -3.34 -8.68 -1.56
N ASN A 226 -2.70 -8.77 -0.41
CA ASN A 226 -3.24 -9.33 0.82
C ASN A 226 -4.59 -8.74 1.25
N SER A 227 -4.75 -7.42 1.29
CA SER A 227 -6.01 -6.81 1.71
C SER A 227 -6.87 -6.33 0.55
N GLU A 228 -6.29 -5.67 -0.42
CA GLU A 228 -7.01 -5.14 -1.59
C GLU A 228 -6.10 -5.11 -2.82
N PRO A 229 -6.55 -5.75 -3.93
CA PRO A 229 -7.87 -6.35 -4.20
C PRO A 229 -8.08 -7.78 -3.72
N MET A 230 -7.16 -8.41 -3.00
CA MET A 230 -7.06 -9.81 -2.57
C MET A 230 -6.80 -10.78 -3.73
N ALA A 231 -5.77 -11.63 -3.56
CA ALA A 231 -5.46 -12.67 -4.53
C ALA A 231 -6.60 -13.68 -4.65
N TRP A 232 -6.91 -14.09 -5.86
CA TRP A 232 -8.04 -14.98 -6.14
C TRP A 232 -7.80 -15.86 -7.37
N CYS A 233 -8.56 -16.93 -7.47
CA CYS A 233 -8.62 -17.82 -8.63
C CYS A 233 -10.04 -18.34 -8.83
N ASN A 234 -10.29 -19.01 -9.95
CA ASN A 234 -11.52 -19.75 -10.13
C ASN A 234 -11.39 -21.18 -9.60
N VAL A 235 -12.51 -21.73 -9.13
CA VAL A 235 -12.68 -23.13 -8.76
C VAL A 235 -14.10 -23.54 -9.13
N ASP A 236 -14.25 -24.50 -10.04
CA ASP A 236 -15.54 -24.81 -10.66
C ASP A 236 -16.18 -23.56 -11.27
N ASP A 237 -17.45 -23.29 -10.98
CA ASP A 237 -18.18 -22.09 -11.42
C ASP A 237 -18.07 -20.90 -10.43
N ASP A 238 -17.18 -20.96 -9.45
CA ASP A 238 -17.09 -20.01 -8.35
C ASP A 238 -15.68 -19.40 -8.22
N SER A 239 -15.51 -18.41 -7.36
CA SER A 239 -14.20 -17.83 -7.04
C SER A 239 -13.74 -18.21 -5.65
N LEU A 240 -12.43 -18.41 -5.53
CA LEU A 240 -11.74 -18.67 -4.28
C LEU A 240 -10.69 -17.57 -4.06
N ARG A 241 -10.78 -16.86 -2.92
CA ARG A 241 -9.71 -15.98 -2.49
C ARG A 241 -8.64 -16.76 -1.76
N ILE A 242 -7.40 -16.49 -2.07
CA ILE A 242 -6.25 -17.06 -1.39
C ILE A 242 -5.73 -16.02 -0.40
N ILE A 243 -5.91 -16.30 0.89
CA ILE A 243 -5.57 -15.35 1.97
C ILE A 243 -4.11 -15.52 2.39
N GLU A 244 -3.65 -16.78 2.43
CA GLU A 244 -2.31 -17.11 2.85
C GLU A 244 -1.83 -18.36 2.11
N ALA A 245 -0.62 -18.29 1.55
CA ALA A 245 0.03 -19.39 0.87
C ALA A 245 1.55 -19.29 1.02
N VAL A 246 2.23 -20.41 0.93
CA VAL A 246 3.70 -20.49 1.00
C VAL A 246 4.26 -21.35 -0.14
N ASP A 247 5.51 -21.12 -0.47
CA ASP A 247 6.26 -21.94 -1.42
C ASP A 247 6.62 -23.28 -0.76
N TYR A 248 6.19 -24.38 -1.37
CA TYR A 248 6.47 -25.72 -0.84
C TYR A 248 7.76 -26.26 -1.45
N LEU A 249 8.76 -26.45 -0.60
CA LEU A 249 10.11 -26.88 -0.97
C LEU A 249 10.37 -28.37 -0.63
N GLY A 250 9.35 -29.11 -0.23
CA GLY A 250 9.47 -30.52 0.13
C GLY A 250 9.47 -31.46 -1.10
N PRO A 251 9.45 -32.80 -0.86
CA PRO A 251 9.32 -33.78 -1.92
C PRO A 251 8.07 -33.54 -2.77
N ALA A 252 8.22 -33.58 -4.10
CA ALA A 252 7.09 -33.39 -5.01
C ALA A 252 6.06 -34.53 -4.84
N PRO A 253 4.76 -34.19 -4.78
CA PRO A 253 3.70 -35.19 -4.98
C PRO A 253 3.77 -35.85 -6.36
N ASP A 254 2.97 -36.92 -6.57
CA ASP A 254 2.80 -37.50 -7.91
C ASP A 254 2.31 -36.44 -8.91
N GLU A 255 2.59 -36.67 -10.20
CA GLU A 255 2.22 -35.70 -11.26
C GLU A 255 0.73 -35.36 -11.22
N VAL A 256 0.46 -34.06 -11.17
CA VAL A 256 -0.87 -33.46 -11.21
C VAL A 256 -0.86 -32.36 -12.29
N VAL A 257 -2.00 -32.13 -12.93
CA VAL A 257 -2.12 -31.04 -13.90
C VAL A 257 -1.88 -29.67 -13.23
N ILE A 258 -1.37 -28.70 -13.97
CA ILE A 258 -1.21 -27.33 -13.48
C ILE A 258 -2.54 -26.81 -12.93
N GLY A 259 -2.52 -26.19 -11.75
CA GLY A 259 -3.72 -25.79 -11.01
C GLY A 259 -4.38 -26.94 -10.24
N GLY A 260 -3.97 -28.19 -10.45
CA GLY A 260 -4.50 -29.33 -9.73
C GLY A 260 -4.16 -29.30 -8.25
N VAL A 261 -5.18 -29.52 -7.42
CA VAL A 261 -5.07 -29.50 -5.96
C VAL A 261 -4.94 -30.91 -5.42
N THR A 262 -3.96 -31.15 -4.59
CA THR A 262 -3.75 -32.46 -3.94
C THR A 262 -3.59 -32.29 -2.43
N LYS A 263 -4.04 -33.34 -1.69
CA LYS A 263 -3.74 -33.46 -0.28
C LYS A 263 -2.48 -34.31 -0.14
N TYR A 264 -1.41 -33.71 0.30
CA TYR A 264 -0.15 -34.38 0.54
C TYR A 264 0.21 -34.27 2.01
N GLU A 265 0.28 -35.43 2.70
CA GLU A 265 0.37 -35.49 4.15
C GLU A 265 -0.78 -34.72 4.83
N GLN A 266 -0.43 -33.61 5.51
CA GLN A 266 -1.38 -32.71 6.17
C GLN A 266 -1.49 -31.35 5.48
N ARG A 267 -1.00 -31.24 4.23
CA ARG A 267 -0.92 -30.01 3.45
C ARG A 267 -1.91 -30.04 2.29
N VAL A 268 -2.28 -28.86 1.82
CA VAL A 268 -3.05 -28.67 0.58
C VAL A 268 -2.13 -28.03 -0.42
N LEU A 269 -1.71 -28.78 -1.41
CA LEU A 269 -0.74 -28.35 -2.41
C LEU A 269 -1.42 -28.13 -3.76
N VAL A 270 -0.99 -27.12 -4.49
CA VAL A 270 -1.41 -26.81 -5.87
C VAL A 270 -0.21 -26.91 -6.78
N CYS A 271 -0.33 -27.69 -7.86
CA CYS A 271 0.69 -27.79 -8.89
C CYS A 271 0.81 -26.48 -9.66
N CYS A 272 2.01 -25.95 -9.76
CA CYS A 272 2.32 -24.68 -10.42
C CYS A 272 3.33 -24.90 -11.57
N GLY A 273 3.62 -23.82 -12.30
CA GLY A 273 4.62 -23.85 -13.39
C GLY A 273 6.00 -24.30 -12.88
N ASP A 274 6.81 -24.77 -13.83
CA ASP A 274 8.17 -25.26 -13.59
C ASP A 274 8.27 -26.40 -12.55
N GLY A 275 7.19 -27.18 -12.37
CA GLY A 275 7.15 -28.26 -11.39
C GLY A 275 7.19 -27.79 -9.94
N THR A 276 6.86 -26.53 -9.66
CA THR A 276 6.81 -25.96 -8.32
C THR A 276 5.45 -26.21 -7.65
N TRP A 277 5.39 -26.11 -6.32
CA TRP A 277 4.18 -26.38 -5.56
C TRP A 277 3.85 -25.26 -4.58
N LEU A 278 2.60 -24.78 -4.64
CA LEU A 278 2.06 -23.79 -3.74
C LEU A 278 1.28 -24.48 -2.60
N GLU A 279 1.68 -24.28 -1.36
CA GLU A 279 0.89 -24.70 -0.21
C GLU A 279 -0.14 -23.63 0.14
N LEU A 280 -1.42 -24.00 0.08
CA LEU A 280 -2.51 -23.15 0.56
C LEU A 280 -2.68 -23.32 2.06
N ILE A 281 -2.67 -22.21 2.79
CA ILE A 281 -2.87 -22.20 4.26
C ILE A 281 -4.29 -21.75 4.59
N ARG A 282 -4.72 -20.58 4.14
CA ARG A 282 -6.03 -20.01 4.40
C ARG A 282 -6.67 -19.51 3.11
N VAL A 283 -7.96 -19.80 2.99
CA VAL A 283 -8.75 -19.46 1.81
C VAL A 283 -10.12 -18.91 2.20
N GLN A 284 -10.75 -18.17 1.30
CA GLN A 284 -12.12 -17.71 1.45
C GLN A 284 -12.95 -18.03 0.20
N PRO A 285 -13.79 -19.07 0.24
CA PRO A 285 -14.74 -19.33 -0.84
C PRO A 285 -15.76 -18.20 -0.98
N SER A 286 -16.30 -18.03 -2.19
CA SER A 286 -17.33 -17.04 -2.46
C SER A 286 -18.48 -17.16 -1.44
N SER A 287 -18.91 -16.00 -0.92
CA SER A 287 -20.00 -15.88 0.05
C SER A 287 -19.85 -16.65 1.37
N LYS A 288 -18.65 -17.17 1.67
CA LYS A 288 -18.32 -17.83 2.94
C LYS A 288 -17.30 -17.04 3.75
N ASN A 289 -17.16 -17.44 5.01
CA ASN A 289 -16.08 -16.94 5.86
C ASN A 289 -14.75 -17.57 5.46
N GLU A 290 -13.67 -16.91 5.85
CA GLU A 290 -12.32 -17.44 5.78
C GLU A 290 -12.20 -18.75 6.57
N MET A 291 -11.42 -19.70 6.04
CA MET A 291 -11.22 -21.02 6.65
C MET A 291 -9.84 -21.59 6.28
N SER A 292 -9.43 -22.67 6.94
CA SER A 292 -8.24 -23.40 6.56
C SER A 292 -8.41 -24.03 5.16
N ALA A 293 -7.33 -24.10 4.39
CA ALA A 293 -7.37 -24.77 3.09
C ALA A 293 -7.75 -26.26 3.22
N LYS A 294 -7.40 -26.88 4.35
CA LYS A 294 -7.79 -28.29 4.65
C LYS A 294 -9.31 -28.45 4.77
N ASP A 295 -9.96 -27.58 5.55
CA ASP A 295 -11.41 -27.65 5.76
C ASP A 295 -12.15 -27.36 4.45
N TRP A 296 -11.63 -26.42 3.67
CA TRP A 296 -12.16 -26.15 2.33
C TRP A 296 -12.06 -27.37 1.43
N LEU A 297 -10.89 -28.02 1.35
CA LEU A 297 -10.67 -29.18 0.48
C LEU A 297 -11.45 -30.41 0.94
N ASN A 298 -11.62 -30.64 2.25
CA ASN A 298 -12.44 -31.74 2.79
C ASN A 298 -13.91 -31.64 2.38
N GLY A 299 -14.39 -30.43 2.04
CA GLY A 299 -15.76 -30.21 1.52
C GLY A 299 -15.89 -30.38 0.01
N LYS A 300 -14.82 -30.75 -0.70
CA LYS A 300 -14.82 -30.98 -2.15
C LYS A 300 -14.80 -32.50 -2.47
N THR A 301 -15.37 -32.85 -3.60
CA THR A 301 -15.38 -34.22 -4.12
C THR A 301 -14.73 -34.26 -5.50
N GLY A 302 -13.93 -35.31 -5.77
CA GLY A 302 -13.25 -35.49 -7.04
C GLY A 302 -12.00 -34.61 -7.20
N LEU A 303 -11.51 -34.49 -8.43
CA LEU A 303 -10.34 -33.68 -8.77
C LEU A 303 -10.73 -32.20 -8.71
N VAL A 304 -9.98 -31.43 -7.94
CA VAL A 304 -10.11 -29.96 -7.87
C VAL A 304 -9.02 -29.34 -8.71
N VAL A 305 -9.37 -28.44 -9.61
CA VAL A 305 -8.44 -27.66 -10.43
C VAL A 305 -8.75 -26.17 -10.27
N LEU A 306 -7.72 -25.39 -9.95
CA LEU A 306 -7.80 -23.92 -9.84
C LEU A 306 -7.33 -23.27 -11.16
N SER A 307 -7.98 -22.14 -11.55
CA SER A 307 -7.66 -21.42 -12.79
C SER A 307 -7.81 -19.89 -12.68
#